data_649c8f6448c91d84f5f1af2fdc685fbd
#
_entry.id   649c8f6448c91d84f5f1af2fdc685fbd
#
_cell.length_a   1.000
_cell.length_b   1.000
_cell.length_c   1.000
_cell.angle_alpha   90.00
_cell.angle_beta   90.00
_cell.angle_gamma   90.00
#
_symmetry.space_group_name_H-M   'P 1'
#
loop_
_entity.id
_entity.type
_entity.pdbx_description
1 polymer ?
#
loop_
_entity_poly.entity_id
_entity_poly.type
_entity_poly.pdbx_seq_one_letter_code
_entity_poly.pdbx_strand_id
1 'polypeptide(L)'
;VKQHFEAIGISLFETANAYYASDKKINKLLTINQEHYFTDALKQEGGVIILCAHFMPLMLGSRALLINHTIANIYRPQNNKLFDQAMVKGYKKNGAVMIKNKDTRSIIKAINNSLPIWYAPDQDLGKNNSVFAPLFGIQTATATATARLAKNNKTRVIPYSFVRTIKGYEMSFEKPLSGFPSSDPIIDATITNKILEKQKR
;
A
#
# COMPACT_ATOMS: atom_id res chain seq x y z
N VAL A 1 -6.77 -13.28 -21.27
CA VAL A 1 -7.85 -13.85 -20.44
C VAL A 1 -7.33 -15.01 -19.59
N LYS A 2 -6.76 -16.11 -20.16
CA LYS A 2 -6.29 -17.29 -19.41
C LYS A 2 -5.30 -16.94 -18.30
N GLN A 3 -4.23 -16.21 -18.59
CA GLN A 3 -3.21 -15.77 -17.61
C GLN A 3 -3.80 -14.97 -16.45
N HIS A 4 -4.86 -14.19 -16.71
CA HIS A 4 -5.53 -13.42 -15.65
C HIS A 4 -6.27 -14.34 -14.66
N PHE A 5 -6.98 -15.35 -15.15
CA PHE A 5 -7.65 -16.35 -14.29
C PHE A 5 -6.63 -17.19 -13.50
N GLU A 6 -5.53 -17.57 -14.13
CA GLU A 6 -4.44 -18.25 -13.43
C GLU A 6 -3.86 -17.37 -12.30
N ALA A 7 -3.63 -16.08 -12.58
CA ALA A 7 -3.16 -15.14 -11.57
C ALA A 7 -4.13 -14.96 -10.41
N ILE A 8 -5.45 -14.93 -10.67
CA ILE A 8 -6.49 -14.93 -9.62
C ILE A 8 -6.43 -16.20 -8.78
N GLY A 9 -6.34 -17.38 -9.41
CA GLY A 9 -6.23 -18.65 -8.69
C GLY A 9 -5.02 -18.67 -7.76
N ILE A 10 -3.85 -18.21 -8.23
CA ILE A 10 -2.64 -18.10 -7.42
C ILE A 10 -2.83 -17.11 -6.26
N SER A 11 -3.52 -15.98 -6.48
CA SER A 11 -3.73 -14.96 -5.46
C SER A 11 -4.52 -15.46 -4.25
N LEU A 12 -5.37 -16.47 -4.39
CA LEU A 12 -6.06 -17.11 -3.26
C LEU A 12 -5.07 -17.82 -2.33
N PHE A 13 -4.09 -18.53 -2.90
CA PHE A 13 -3.03 -19.18 -2.11
C PHE A 13 -2.08 -18.16 -1.50
N GLU A 14 -1.79 -17.06 -2.19
CA GLU A 14 -1.01 -15.94 -1.66
C GLU A 14 -1.71 -15.29 -0.47
N THR A 15 -3.02 -15.11 -0.56
CA THR A 15 -3.84 -14.58 0.55
C THR A 15 -3.79 -15.52 1.76
N ALA A 16 -3.93 -16.83 1.56
CA ALA A 16 -3.79 -17.81 2.63
C ALA A 16 -2.38 -17.77 3.24
N ASN A 17 -1.34 -17.68 2.42
CA ASN A 17 0.04 -17.54 2.89
C ASN A 17 0.24 -16.21 3.66
N ALA A 18 -0.36 -15.12 3.25
CA ALA A 18 -0.30 -13.85 3.96
C ALA A 18 -0.82 -13.96 5.41
N TYR A 19 -1.84 -14.79 5.64
CA TYR A 19 -2.43 -14.94 6.99
C TYR A 19 -1.76 -16.01 7.83
N TYR A 20 -1.28 -17.10 7.22
CA TYR A 20 -0.93 -18.32 7.94
C TYR A 20 0.51 -18.79 7.76
N ALA A 21 1.23 -18.32 6.72
CA ALA A 21 2.60 -18.76 6.52
C ALA A 21 3.55 -18.17 7.57
N SER A 22 4.59 -18.93 7.91
CA SER A 22 5.66 -18.45 8.78
C SER A 22 6.56 -17.44 8.05
N ASP A 23 7.18 -16.53 8.82
CA ASP A 23 8.14 -15.56 8.30
C ASP A 23 9.28 -16.23 7.52
N LYS A 24 9.79 -17.35 8.02
CA LYS A 24 10.82 -18.15 7.36
C LYS A 24 10.40 -18.61 5.96
N LYS A 25 9.13 -19.01 5.79
CA LYS A 25 8.60 -19.45 4.49
C LYS A 25 8.52 -18.28 3.50
N ILE A 26 8.04 -17.13 3.96
CA ILE A 26 7.90 -15.93 3.11
C ILE A 26 9.30 -15.41 2.74
N ASN A 27 10.20 -15.26 3.70
CA ASN A 27 11.56 -14.76 3.48
C ASN A 27 12.35 -15.59 2.46
N LYS A 28 12.13 -16.90 2.39
CA LYS A 28 12.78 -17.75 1.37
C LYS A 28 12.41 -17.41 -0.07
N LEU A 29 11.25 -16.78 -0.26
CA LEU A 29 10.71 -16.44 -1.57
C LEU A 29 10.86 -14.95 -1.89
N LEU A 30 11.44 -14.16 -0.97
CA LEU A 30 11.45 -12.70 -1.05
C LEU A 30 12.81 -12.18 -1.46
N THR A 31 12.83 -11.35 -2.49
CA THR A 31 13.95 -10.47 -2.84
C THR A 31 13.55 -9.04 -2.49
N ILE A 32 14.41 -8.32 -1.74
CA ILE A 32 14.12 -6.95 -1.29
C ILE A 32 15.08 -6.00 -1.97
N ASN A 33 14.53 -4.99 -2.67
CA ASN A 33 15.30 -3.98 -3.37
C ASN A 33 15.12 -2.61 -2.71
N GLN A 34 16.23 -1.92 -2.47
CA GLN A 34 16.27 -0.52 -2.04
C GLN A 34 15.49 -0.23 -0.74
N GLU A 35 15.46 -1.20 0.18
CA GLU A 35 14.78 -1.07 1.49
C GLU A 35 15.28 0.15 2.29
N HIS A 36 16.52 0.59 2.04
CA HIS A 36 17.08 1.75 2.71
C HIS A 36 16.24 3.03 2.55
N TYR A 37 15.54 3.22 1.43
CA TYR A 37 14.65 4.38 1.29
C TYR A 37 13.53 4.39 2.35
N PHE A 38 13.02 3.22 2.69
CA PHE A 38 12.00 3.09 3.71
C PHE A 38 12.60 3.17 5.12
N THR A 39 13.66 2.40 5.39
CA THR A 39 14.28 2.39 6.72
C THR A 39 14.90 3.71 7.11
N ASP A 40 15.45 4.46 6.16
CA ASP A 40 15.99 5.80 6.42
C ASP A 40 14.88 6.83 6.65
N ALA A 41 13.74 6.69 5.97
CA ALA A 41 12.57 7.52 6.24
C ALA A 41 12.00 7.29 7.66
N LEU A 42 12.04 6.05 8.16
CA LEU A 42 11.59 5.72 9.52
C LEU A 42 12.46 6.32 10.62
N LYS A 43 13.75 6.58 10.34
CA LYS A 43 14.68 7.21 11.30
C LYS A 43 14.48 8.72 11.43
N GLN A 44 13.75 9.33 10.49
CA GLN A 44 13.52 10.76 10.45
C GLN A 44 12.20 11.12 11.14
N GLU A 45 12.13 12.34 11.71
CA GLU A 45 10.86 12.85 12.22
C GLU A 45 9.78 12.89 11.13
N GLY A 46 8.56 12.53 11.50
CA GLY A 46 7.39 12.63 10.64
C GLY A 46 6.74 11.28 10.33
N GLY A 47 5.66 11.33 9.56
CA GLY A 47 4.94 10.14 9.13
C GLY A 47 5.54 9.51 7.88
N VAL A 48 5.18 8.26 7.62
CA VAL A 48 5.52 7.56 6.38
C VAL A 48 4.27 6.92 5.77
N ILE A 49 4.02 7.19 4.49
CA ILE A 49 3.01 6.51 3.69
C ILE A 49 3.73 5.62 2.69
N ILE A 50 3.49 4.33 2.76
CA ILE A 50 3.93 3.33 1.78
C ILE A 50 2.87 3.30 0.70
N LEU A 51 3.17 3.91 -0.45
CA LEU A 51 2.25 4.07 -1.57
C LEU A 51 2.34 2.88 -2.52
N CYS A 52 1.27 2.10 -2.61
CA CYS A 52 1.19 0.94 -3.49
C CYS A 52 -0.07 0.98 -4.37
N ALA A 53 -0.19 -0.01 -5.27
CA ALA A 53 -1.39 -0.26 -6.07
C ALA A 53 -1.97 -1.63 -5.75
N HIS A 54 -3.23 -1.87 -6.12
CA HIS A 54 -3.87 -3.18 -6.00
C HIS A 54 -3.32 -4.14 -7.06
N PHE A 55 -2.27 -4.88 -6.69
CA PHE A 55 -1.73 -6.00 -7.48
C PHE A 55 -2.30 -7.33 -7.00
N MET A 56 -2.15 -8.38 -7.80
CA MET A 56 -2.61 -9.72 -7.40
C MET A 56 -2.00 -10.19 -6.08
N PRO A 57 -0.67 -10.07 -5.82
CA PRO A 57 -0.07 -10.50 -4.55
C PRO A 57 -0.15 -9.43 -3.44
N LEU A 58 -1.09 -8.48 -3.51
CA LEU A 58 -1.22 -7.35 -2.60
C LEU A 58 -1.18 -7.75 -1.11
N MET A 59 -1.96 -8.77 -0.76
CA MET A 59 -2.08 -9.24 0.63
C MET A 59 -0.73 -9.78 1.14
N LEU A 60 -0.03 -10.52 0.30
CA LEU A 60 1.28 -11.06 0.64
C LEU A 60 2.34 -9.95 0.72
N GLY A 61 2.23 -8.91 -0.13
CA GLY A 61 3.12 -7.75 -0.11
C GLY A 61 3.05 -6.97 1.21
N SER A 62 1.84 -6.70 1.70
CA SER A 62 1.67 -6.11 3.03
C SER A 62 2.22 -7.02 4.14
N ARG A 63 1.99 -8.33 4.04
CA ARG A 63 2.50 -9.30 5.01
C ARG A 63 4.03 -9.38 5.02
N ALA A 64 4.67 -9.24 3.86
CA ALA A 64 6.13 -9.24 3.75
C ALA A 64 6.76 -8.05 4.52
N LEU A 65 6.14 -6.88 4.49
CA LEU A 65 6.57 -5.72 5.30
C LEU A 65 6.49 -5.99 6.80
N LEU A 66 5.47 -6.72 7.25
CA LEU A 66 5.26 -7.04 8.66
C LEU A 66 6.30 -7.98 9.26
N ILE A 67 7.14 -8.61 8.45
CA ILE A 67 8.21 -9.48 8.96
C ILE A 67 9.23 -8.67 9.78
N ASN A 68 9.57 -7.48 9.29
CA ASN A 68 10.61 -6.63 9.89
C ASN A 68 10.07 -5.32 10.47
N HIS A 69 8.82 -4.94 10.15
CA HIS A 69 8.28 -3.62 10.48
C HIS A 69 6.84 -3.71 10.99
N THR A 70 6.51 -2.90 11.98
CA THR A 70 5.10 -2.68 12.35
C THR A 70 4.52 -1.61 11.45
N ILE A 71 3.42 -1.92 10.77
CA ILE A 71 2.73 -0.98 9.87
C ILE A 71 1.23 -0.94 10.16
N ALA A 72 0.58 0.16 9.79
CA ALA A 72 -0.87 0.28 9.78
C ALA A 72 -1.41 -0.02 8.36
N ASN A 73 -2.24 -1.03 8.24
CA ASN A 73 -2.95 -1.35 7.01
C ASN A 73 -4.29 -0.62 6.97
N ILE A 74 -4.44 0.27 5.99
CA ILE A 74 -5.73 0.91 5.72
C ILE A 74 -6.56 -0.04 4.88
N TYR A 75 -7.73 -0.45 5.38
CA TYR A 75 -8.55 -1.43 4.68
C TYR A 75 -10.04 -1.05 4.65
N ARG A 76 -10.72 -1.50 3.62
CA ARG A 76 -12.18 -1.47 3.54
C ARG A 76 -12.73 -2.77 4.14
N PRO A 77 -13.62 -2.70 5.14
CA PRO A 77 -14.28 -3.88 5.68
C PRO A 77 -15.00 -4.67 4.59
N GLN A 78 -14.86 -5.98 4.63
CA GLN A 78 -15.48 -6.87 3.67
C GLN A 78 -16.97 -7.07 3.99
N ASN A 79 -17.79 -7.24 2.96
CA ASN A 79 -19.23 -7.49 3.14
C ASN A 79 -19.48 -8.83 3.86
N ASN A 80 -18.68 -9.84 3.55
CA ASN A 80 -18.73 -11.11 4.27
C ASN A 80 -17.97 -10.99 5.59
N LYS A 81 -18.71 -11.02 6.70
CA LYS A 81 -18.17 -10.83 8.06
C LYS A 81 -17.15 -11.90 8.47
N LEU A 82 -17.31 -13.14 8.03
CA LEU A 82 -16.36 -14.21 8.34
C LEU A 82 -15.04 -14.00 7.63
N PHE A 83 -15.09 -13.58 6.36
CA PHE A 83 -13.89 -13.23 5.60
C PHE A 83 -13.19 -12.02 6.18
N ASP A 84 -13.95 -10.98 6.57
CA ASP A 84 -13.41 -9.78 7.24
C ASP A 84 -12.69 -10.14 8.53
N GLN A 85 -13.31 -10.95 9.39
CA GLN A 85 -12.70 -11.41 10.64
C GLN A 85 -11.45 -12.23 10.41
N ALA A 86 -11.46 -13.16 9.44
CA ALA A 86 -10.29 -13.99 9.10
C ALA A 86 -9.11 -13.12 8.62
N MET A 87 -9.38 -12.15 7.74
CA MET A 87 -8.40 -11.18 7.26
C MET A 87 -7.80 -10.36 8.40
N VAL A 88 -8.66 -9.71 9.21
CA VAL A 88 -8.22 -8.86 10.32
C VAL A 88 -7.43 -9.68 11.34
N LYS A 89 -7.89 -10.88 11.70
CA LYS A 89 -7.21 -11.79 12.62
C LYS A 89 -5.85 -12.22 12.08
N GLY A 90 -5.79 -12.59 10.78
CA GLY A 90 -4.55 -12.99 10.13
C GLY A 90 -3.49 -11.90 10.15
N TYR A 91 -3.87 -10.66 9.84
CA TYR A 91 -2.94 -9.52 9.87
C TYR A 91 -2.53 -9.13 11.28
N LYS A 92 -3.49 -9.03 12.22
CA LYS A 92 -3.18 -8.70 13.63
C LYS A 92 -2.25 -9.70 14.29
N LYS A 93 -2.41 -11.00 14.00
CA LYS A 93 -1.51 -12.06 14.47
C LYS A 93 -0.06 -11.81 14.03
N ASN A 94 0.13 -11.19 12.89
CA ASN A 94 1.44 -10.87 12.31
C ASN A 94 1.89 -9.42 12.62
N GLY A 95 1.29 -8.74 13.60
CA GLY A 95 1.73 -7.44 14.08
C GLY A 95 1.15 -6.22 13.37
N ALA A 96 0.21 -6.39 12.43
CA ALA A 96 -0.41 -5.26 11.76
C ALA A 96 -1.36 -4.48 12.66
N VAL A 97 -1.34 -3.16 12.53
CA VAL A 97 -2.42 -2.28 13.02
C VAL A 97 -3.45 -2.12 11.92
N MET A 98 -4.66 -2.65 12.12
CA MET A 98 -5.71 -2.61 11.11
C MET A 98 -6.61 -1.39 11.32
N ILE A 99 -6.64 -0.46 10.36
CA ILE A 99 -7.44 0.77 10.43
C ILE A 99 -8.46 0.78 9.28
N LYS A 100 -9.74 0.99 9.60
CA LYS A 100 -10.78 1.10 8.57
C LYS A 100 -10.59 2.36 7.74
N ASN A 101 -10.77 2.27 6.44
CA ASN A 101 -10.58 3.39 5.50
C ASN A 101 -11.44 4.63 5.79
N LYS A 102 -12.57 4.48 6.49
CA LYS A 102 -13.44 5.59 6.91
C LYS A 102 -13.04 6.21 8.25
N ASP A 103 -12.13 5.59 9.00
CA ASP A 103 -11.66 6.08 10.30
C ASP A 103 -10.47 7.03 10.11
N THR A 104 -10.75 8.20 9.54
CA THR A 104 -9.75 9.24 9.28
C THR A 104 -9.00 9.67 10.55
N ARG A 105 -9.69 9.69 11.72
CA ARG A 105 -9.06 10.06 12.98
C ARG A 105 -7.95 9.08 13.36
N SER A 106 -8.20 7.79 13.28
CA SER A 106 -7.19 6.75 13.57
C SER A 106 -6.06 6.76 12.54
N ILE A 107 -6.34 7.05 11.26
CA ILE A 107 -5.32 7.20 10.23
C ILE A 107 -4.38 8.37 10.57
N ILE A 108 -4.91 9.55 10.88
CA ILE A 108 -4.12 10.73 11.25
C ILE A 108 -3.34 10.46 12.56
N LYS A 109 -3.95 9.80 13.53
CA LYS A 109 -3.27 9.41 14.78
C LYS A 109 -2.08 8.49 14.52
N ALA A 110 -2.22 7.52 13.61
CA ALA A 110 -1.12 6.64 13.22
C ALA A 110 0.03 7.43 12.59
N ILE A 111 -0.26 8.34 11.66
CA ILE A 111 0.73 9.24 11.04
C ILE A 111 1.44 10.07 12.11
N ASN A 112 0.70 10.70 13.03
CA ASN A 112 1.28 11.56 14.06
C ASN A 112 2.14 10.79 15.07
N ASN A 113 1.88 9.50 15.25
CA ASN A 113 2.69 8.61 16.07
C ASN A 113 3.84 7.95 15.27
N SER A 114 4.14 8.45 14.06
CA SER A 114 5.18 7.92 13.17
C SER A 114 5.00 6.42 12.84
N LEU A 115 3.77 5.88 12.94
CA LEU A 115 3.45 4.54 12.49
C LEU A 115 3.27 4.54 10.96
N PRO A 116 4.09 3.80 10.20
CA PRO A 116 3.97 3.76 8.75
C PRO A 116 2.60 3.26 8.29
N ILE A 117 2.02 3.92 7.31
CA ILE A 117 0.74 3.54 6.73
C ILE A 117 0.95 2.86 5.38
N TRP A 118 0.44 1.65 5.22
CA TRP A 118 0.35 0.99 3.93
C TRP A 118 -0.97 1.34 3.25
N TYR A 119 -0.88 1.97 2.08
CA TYR A 119 -2.00 2.61 1.43
C TYR A 119 -2.00 2.46 -0.09
N ALA A 120 -3.11 1.97 -0.65
CA ALA A 120 -3.34 1.80 -2.08
C ALA A 120 -4.50 2.70 -2.54
N PRO A 121 -4.24 3.87 -3.16
CA PRO A 121 -5.25 4.86 -3.52
C PRO A 121 -5.88 4.66 -4.90
N ASP A 122 -5.61 3.58 -5.61
CA ASP A 122 -6.00 3.34 -7.01
C ASP A 122 -7.44 2.86 -7.20
N GLN A 123 -8.29 3.06 -6.20
CA GLN A 123 -9.73 2.84 -6.29
C GLN A 123 -10.49 4.17 -6.30
N ASP A 124 -11.65 4.19 -6.96
CA ASP A 124 -12.53 5.37 -6.96
C ASP A 124 -13.13 5.61 -5.57
N LEU A 125 -12.90 6.81 -5.04
CA LEU A 125 -13.44 7.27 -3.75
C LEU A 125 -14.64 8.22 -3.92
N GLY A 126 -15.17 8.36 -5.12
CA GLY A 126 -16.30 9.23 -5.49
C GLY A 126 -15.90 10.69 -5.71
N LYS A 127 -16.83 11.44 -6.33
CA LYS A 127 -16.59 12.80 -6.83
C LYS A 127 -16.03 13.79 -5.81
N ASN A 128 -16.48 13.72 -4.56
CA ASN A 128 -16.07 14.66 -3.51
C ASN A 128 -14.65 14.42 -2.98
N ASN A 129 -14.02 13.28 -3.32
CA ASN A 129 -12.70 12.89 -2.83
C ASN A 129 -11.67 12.69 -3.94
N SER A 130 -12.03 13.05 -5.18
CA SER A 130 -11.22 12.82 -6.37
C SER A 130 -11.15 14.07 -7.22
N VAL A 131 -10.06 14.18 -7.99
CA VAL A 131 -9.89 15.13 -9.10
C VAL A 131 -9.62 14.35 -10.37
N PHE A 132 -9.85 14.96 -11.53
CA PHE A 132 -9.47 14.35 -12.79
C PHE A 132 -7.98 14.58 -13.05
N ALA A 133 -7.25 13.49 -13.25
CA ALA A 133 -5.83 13.49 -13.57
C ALA A 133 -5.52 12.35 -14.56
N PRO A 134 -4.51 12.49 -15.44
CA PRO A 134 -4.21 11.46 -16.43
C PRO A 134 -3.70 10.19 -15.76
N LEU A 135 -4.25 9.03 -16.18
CA LEU A 135 -3.78 7.68 -15.88
C LEU A 135 -3.74 6.92 -17.21
N PHE A 136 -2.55 6.47 -17.62
CA PHE A 136 -2.29 5.90 -18.95
C PHE A 136 -2.81 6.78 -20.11
N GLY A 137 -2.69 8.11 -19.95
CA GLY A 137 -3.15 9.11 -20.93
C GLY A 137 -4.65 9.41 -20.92
N ILE A 138 -5.43 8.77 -20.05
CA ILE A 138 -6.87 8.96 -19.92
C ILE A 138 -7.19 9.75 -18.65
N GLN A 139 -8.04 10.77 -18.76
CA GLN A 139 -8.51 11.53 -17.60
C GLN A 139 -9.36 10.66 -16.69
N THR A 140 -8.83 10.35 -15.50
CA THR A 140 -9.40 9.39 -14.55
C THR A 140 -9.64 10.07 -13.21
N ALA A 141 -10.77 9.74 -12.56
CA ALA A 141 -11.05 10.19 -11.20
C ALA A 141 -10.00 9.62 -10.24
N THR A 142 -9.12 10.48 -9.76
CA THR A 142 -7.99 10.12 -8.91
C THR A 142 -8.18 10.63 -7.49
N ALA A 143 -8.02 9.75 -6.52
CA ALA A 143 -8.18 10.08 -5.10
C ALA A 143 -7.15 11.11 -4.63
N THR A 144 -7.62 12.17 -3.95
CA THR A 144 -6.75 13.22 -3.37
C THR A 144 -6.25 12.85 -1.97
N ALA A 145 -6.65 11.70 -1.44
CA ALA A 145 -6.38 11.32 -0.06
C ALA A 145 -4.88 11.18 0.25
N THR A 146 -4.07 10.67 -0.69
CA THR A 146 -2.62 10.57 -0.53
C THR A 146 -1.99 11.92 -0.19
N ALA A 147 -2.27 12.94 -0.97
CA ALA A 147 -1.77 14.29 -0.76
C ALA A 147 -2.30 14.91 0.54
N ARG A 148 -3.61 14.72 0.84
CA ARG A 148 -4.19 15.23 2.08
C ARG A 148 -3.58 14.59 3.32
N LEU A 149 -3.29 13.30 3.30
CA LEU A 149 -2.63 12.60 4.41
C LEU A 149 -1.18 13.04 4.53
N ALA A 150 -0.49 13.24 3.41
CA ALA A 150 0.91 13.67 3.37
C ALA A 150 1.14 15.09 3.94
N LYS A 151 0.11 15.94 4.02
CA LYS A 151 0.20 17.26 4.68
C LYS A 151 0.39 17.18 6.20
N ASN A 152 0.11 16.02 6.81
CA ASN A 152 0.24 15.87 8.26
C ASN A 152 1.65 15.42 8.65
N ASN A 153 2.16 15.96 9.75
CA ASN A 153 3.38 15.51 10.43
C ASN A 153 4.61 15.31 9.51
N LYS A 154 4.87 16.22 8.59
CA LYS A 154 6.01 16.11 7.65
C LYS A 154 6.08 14.74 6.94
N THR A 155 4.94 14.18 6.61
CA THR A 155 4.81 12.80 6.11
C THR A 155 5.49 12.61 4.75
N ARG A 156 6.33 11.60 4.65
CA ARG A 156 6.97 11.16 3.41
C ARG A 156 6.13 10.10 2.73
N VAL A 157 6.04 10.19 1.42
CA VAL A 157 5.36 9.18 0.60
C VAL A 157 6.42 8.39 -0.15
N ILE A 158 6.45 7.08 0.08
CA ILE A 158 7.43 6.15 -0.50
C ILE A 158 6.70 5.22 -1.44
N PRO A 159 7.01 5.25 -2.75
CA PRO A 159 6.46 4.27 -3.67
C PRO A 159 6.97 2.87 -3.34
N TYR A 160 6.04 1.91 -3.39
CA TYR A 160 6.28 0.53 -3.04
C TYR A 160 5.63 -0.40 -4.07
N SER A 161 6.37 -1.36 -4.57
CA SER A 161 5.85 -2.41 -5.44
C SER A 161 6.15 -3.80 -4.88
N PHE A 162 5.24 -4.73 -5.16
CA PHE A 162 5.40 -6.12 -4.81
C PHE A 162 4.91 -6.99 -5.98
N VAL A 163 5.83 -7.67 -6.63
CA VAL A 163 5.56 -8.39 -7.86
C VAL A 163 5.95 -9.86 -7.74
N ARG A 164 5.18 -10.72 -8.40
CA ARG A 164 5.49 -12.15 -8.54
C ARG A 164 6.53 -12.34 -9.62
N THR A 165 7.57 -13.12 -9.34
CA THR A 165 8.61 -13.52 -10.28
C THR A 165 8.65 -15.04 -10.45
N ILE A 166 9.47 -15.53 -11.36
CA ILE A 166 9.67 -16.98 -11.53
C ILE A 166 10.26 -17.64 -10.27
N LYS A 167 11.08 -16.88 -9.51
CA LYS A 167 11.78 -17.38 -8.31
C LYS A 167 11.07 -17.09 -7.00
N GLY A 168 9.95 -16.39 -7.01
CA GLY A 168 9.24 -15.96 -5.81
C GLY A 168 8.63 -14.58 -5.94
N TYR A 169 9.02 -13.65 -5.07
CA TYR A 169 8.47 -12.30 -5.02
C TYR A 169 9.59 -11.26 -4.90
N GLU A 170 9.37 -10.13 -5.53
CA GLU A 170 10.24 -8.97 -5.45
C GLU A 170 9.49 -7.82 -4.78
N MET A 171 10.07 -7.32 -3.70
CA MET A 171 9.62 -6.18 -2.94
C MET A 171 10.57 -5.02 -3.22
N SER A 172 10.07 -3.91 -3.76
CA SER A 172 10.91 -2.79 -4.15
C SER A 172 10.39 -1.49 -3.58
N PHE A 173 11.31 -0.65 -3.09
CA PHE A 173 11.03 0.71 -2.64
C PHE A 173 11.68 1.71 -3.58
N GLU A 174 11.05 2.87 -3.74
CA GLU A 174 11.64 3.99 -4.47
C GLU A 174 11.93 5.16 -3.52
N LYS A 175 12.67 6.15 -4.01
CA LYS A 175 12.95 7.37 -3.24
C LYS A 175 11.64 8.03 -2.78
N PRO A 176 11.60 8.57 -1.56
CA PRO A 176 10.49 9.42 -1.12
C PRO A 176 10.20 10.51 -2.14
N LEU A 177 8.92 10.80 -2.35
CA LEU A 177 8.51 11.84 -3.29
C LEU A 177 9.03 13.20 -2.85
N SER A 178 9.76 13.87 -3.74
CA SER A 178 10.26 15.22 -3.50
C SER A 178 9.19 16.26 -3.87
N GLY A 179 9.04 17.31 -3.04
CA GLY A 179 8.05 18.35 -3.30
C GLY A 179 6.59 17.90 -3.24
N PHE A 180 6.33 16.77 -2.60
CA PHE A 180 4.99 16.22 -2.42
C PHE A 180 4.57 16.29 -0.93
N PRO A 181 3.35 16.72 -0.61
CA PRO A 181 2.35 17.24 -1.55
C PRO A 181 2.66 18.68 -1.98
N SER A 182 2.19 19.04 -3.15
CA SER A 182 2.17 20.40 -3.67
C SER A 182 0.97 21.21 -3.13
N SER A 183 0.79 22.43 -3.63
CA SER A 183 -0.42 23.21 -3.36
C SER A 183 -1.59 22.87 -4.30
N ASP A 184 -1.31 22.19 -5.41
CA ASP A 184 -2.29 21.85 -6.46
C ASP A 184 -2.69 20.35 -6.39
N PRO A 185 -3.96 20.05 -6.09
CA PRO A 185 -4.44 18.66 -6.00
C PRO A 185 -4.39 17.91 -7.34
N ILE A 186 -4.42 18.60 -8.49
CA ILE A 186 -4.32 17.98 -9.81
C ILE A 186 -2.89 17.55 -10.08
N ILE A 187 -1.91 18.38 -9.71
CA ILE A 187 -0.48 18.04 -9.80
C ILE A 187 -0.20 16.82 -8.92
N ASP A 188 -0.66 16.84 -7.66
CA ASP A 188 -0.46 15.72 -6.73
C ASP A 188 -1.11 14.42 -7.22
N ALA A 189 -2.32 14.50 -7.76
CA ALA A 189 -3.00 13.35 -8.37
C ALA A 189 -2.23 12.83 -9.58
N THR A 190 -1.71 13.72 -10.42
CA THR A 190 -0.90 13.34 -11.60
C THR A 190 0.39 12.64 -11.19
N ILE A 191 1.08 13.13 -10.14
CA ILE A 191 2.28 12.48 -9.58
C ILE A 191 1.91 11.08 -9.07
N THR A 192 0.83 10.97 -8.29
CA THR A 192 0.35 9.69 -7.77
C THR A 192 0.05 8.72 -8.91
N ASN A 193 -0.67 9.13 -9.93
CA ASN A 193 -1.00 8.28 -11.09
C ASN A 193 0.25 7.81 -11.84
N LYS A 194 1.25 8.68 -12.07
CA LYS A 194 2.51 8.28 -12.73
C LYS A 194 3.24 7.18 -11.96
N ILE A 195 3.20 7.21 -10.62
CA ILE A 195 3.77 6.15 -9.80
C ILE A 195 2.99 4.85 -9.97
N LEU A 196 1.65 4.92 -9.91
CA LEU A 196 0.78 3.76 -10.10
C LEU A 196 0.94 3.14 -11.50
N GLU A 197 1.10 3.98 -12.55
CA GLU A 197 1.39 3.52 -13.90
C GLU A 197 2.71 2.73 -13.98
N LYS A 198 3.77 3.27 -13.36
CA LYS A 198 5.08 2.62 -13.32
C LYS A 198 5.01 1.27 -12.61
N GLN A 199 4.25 1.19 -11.53
CA GLN A 199 4.07 -0.04 -10.76
C GLN A 199 3.22 -1.10 -11.48
N LYS A 200 2.38 -0.69 -12.45
CA LYS A 200 1.47 -1.59 -13.20
C LYS A 200 2.03 -2.04 -14.56
N ARG A 201 3.24 -1.65 -14.93
CA ARG A 201 3.98 -2.12 -16.10
C ARG A 201 4.87 -3.31 -15.76
#